data_60d12fa501e39f4eeffd2ab48a4df2d1
#
_entry.id   60d12fa501e39f4eeffd2ab48a4df2d1
#
_cell.length_a   1.000
_cell.length_b   1.000
_cell.length_c   1.000
_cell.angle_alpha   90.00
_cell.angle_beta   90.00
_cell.angle_gamma   90.00
#
_symmetry.space_group_name_H-M   'P 1'
#
loop_
_entity.id
_entity.type
_entity.pdbx_description
1 polymer ?
#
loop_
_entity_poly.entity_id
_entity_poly.type
_entity_poly.pdbx_seq_one_letter_code
_entity_poly.pdbx_strand_id
1 'polypeptide(L)'
;LRAKEILSRVGVSLASGESVKYMTVGVIGRVNRPLQAHIFVTDRRVIFVNQKVPLFIDMDLKHIQSTSITGRRPNYNTGIALIVIGIFFVVFGKYAPVASDLFYAIALLLIVAGIVSILKAKPLYVLSIYGVGQRINIFSIQREQVYELNAVIRSQLEKIIASQGEGEKK
;
A
#
# COMPACT_ATOMS: atom_id res chain seq x y z
N LEU A 1 -8.80 9.47 21.28
CA LEU A 1 -10.27 9.29 21.24
C LEU A 1 -10.70 8.58 19.96
N ARG A 2 -10.28 9.05 18.78
CA ARG A 2 -10.69 8.51 17.47
C ARG A 2 -10.38 7.02 17.23
N ALA A 3 -9.23 6.54 17.68
CA ALA A 3 -8.82 5.14 17.46
C ALA A 3 -9.72 4.15 18.22
N LYS A 4 -9.99 4.42 19.49
CA LYS A 4 -10.88 3.59 20.32
C LYS A 4 -12.31 3.55 19.77
N GLU A 5 -12.80 4.66 19.27
CA GLU A 5 -14.14 4.75 18.66
C GLU A 5 -14.25 3.92 17.38
N ILE A 6 -13.23 3.94 16.52
CA ILE A 6 -13.21 3.12 15.30
C ILE A 6 -13.16 1.64 15.66
N LEU A 7 -12.32 1.25 16.60
CA LEU A 7 -12.21 -0.14 17.05
C LEU A 7 -13.52 -0.65 17.68
N SER A 8 -14.18 0.18 18.51
CA SER A 8 -15.45 -0.20 19.13
C SER A 8 -16.59 -0.38 18.11
N ARG A 9 -16.64 0.47 17.07
CA ARG A 9 -17.64 0.34 15.98
C ARG A 9 -17.51 -0.97 15.20
N VAL A 10 -16.33 -1.57 15.18
CA VAL A 10 -16.05 -2.84 14.47
C VAL A 10 -16.05 -4.03 15.42
N GLY A 11 -16.45 -3.83 16.67
CA GLY A 11 -16.52 -4.88 17.68
C GLY A 11 -15.15 -5.35 18.20
N VAL A 12 -14.09 -4.55 17.98
CA VAL A 12 -12.74 -4.88 18.43
C VAL A 12 -12.48 -4.22 19.79
N SER A 13 -12.28 -5.02 20.81
CA SER A 13 -11.87 -4.56 22.13
C SER A 13 -10.37 -4.63 22.29
N LEU A 14 -9.78 -3.61 22.91
CA LEU A 14 -8.40 -3.65 23.37
C LEU A 14 -8.32 -4.44 24.67
N ALA A 15 -7.25 -5.22 24.84
CA ALA A 15 -7.01 -5.91 26.09
C ALA A 15 -6.78 -4.93 27.25
N SER A 16 -6.94 -5.40 28.50
CA SER A 16 -6.66 -4.56 29.67
C SER A 16 -5.22 -4.08 29.65
N GLY A 17 -5.04 -2.75 29.75
CA GLY A 17 -3.74 -2.08 29.66
C GLY A 17 -3.16 -1.93 28.25
N GLU A 18 -3.83 -2.44 27.20
CA GLU A 18 -3.40 -2.27 25.81
C GLU A 18 -3.64 -0.84 25.33
N SER A 19 -2.64 -0.23 24.71
CA SER A 19 -2.70 1.14 24.21
C SER A 19 -2.32 1.24 22.73
N VAL A 20 -3.10 2.03 21.97
CA VAL A 20 -2.79 2.33 20.58
C VAL A 20 -1.63 3.32 20.52
N LYS A 21 -0.55 2.94 19.86
CA LYS A 21 0.66 3.77 19.67
C LYS A 21 0.64 4.52 18.35
N TYR A 22 0.05 3.92 17.30
CA TYR A 22 0.00 4.52 15.97
C TYR A 22 -1.27 4.09 15.24
N MET A 23 -1.82 4.98 14.42
CA MET A 23 -2.95 4.71 13.57
C MET A 23 -2.74 5.33 12.19
N THR A 24 -2.95 4.55 11.15
CA THR A 24 -2.93 5.03 9.77
C THR A 24 -3.97 4.32 8.93
N VAL A 25 -4.15 4.80 7.69
CA VAL A 25 -5.00 4.15 6.69
C VAL A 25 -4.10 3.68 5.57
N GLY A 26 -4.20 2.42 5.22
CA GLY A 26 -3.44 1.81 4.15
C GLY A 26 -4.28 0.88 3.30
N VAL A 27 -3.69 0.38 2.24
CA VAL A 27 -4.29 -0.64 1.39
C VAL A 27 -3.61 -1.96 1.70
N ILE A 28 -4.38 -2.96 2.11
CA ILE A 28 -3.89 -4.31 2.42
C ILE A 28 -4.38 -5.32 1.38
N GLY A 29 -3.72 -6.46 1.30
CA GLY A 29 -4.12 -7.58 0.46
C GLY A 29 -3.21 -7.84 -0.72
N ARG A 30 -3.77 -8.35 -1.82
CA ARG A 30 -3.06 -8.56 -3.09
C ARG A 30 -3.25 -7.35 -4.00
N VAL A 31 -2.29 -7.12 -4.90
CA VAL A 31 -2.35 -6.01 -5.88
C VAL A 31 -3.67 -6.01 -6.68
N ASN A 32 -4.20 -7.20 -6.98
CA ASN A 32 -5.43 -7.35 -7.77
C ASN A 32 -6.73 -7.24 -6.94
N ARG A 33 -6.64 -7.24 -5.61
CA ARG A 33 -7.79 -7.07 -4.69
C ARG A 33 -7.37 -6.18 -3.52
N PRO A 34 -7.18 -4.88 -3.79
CA PRO A 34 -6.80 -3.93 -2.77
C PRO A 34 -8.00 -3.67 -1.84
N LEU A 35 -7.78 -3.79 -0.54
CA LEU A 35 -8.75 -3.45 0.49
C LEU A 35 -8.19 -2.30 1.33
N GLN A 36 -8.90 -1.20 1.35
CA GLN A 36 -8.56 -0.08 2.25
C GLN A 36 -8.84 -0.51 3.70
N ALA A 37 -7.86 -0.38 4.57
CA ALA A 37 -8.00 -0.73 5.97
C ALA A 37 -7.41 0.34 6.89
N HIS A 38 -8.01 0.49 8.06
CA HIS A 38 -7.40 1.18 9.16
C HIS A 38 -6.39 0.23 9.81
N ILE A 39 -5.19 0.72 10.04
CA ILE A 39 -4.07 -0.02 10.62
C ILE A 39 -3.77 0.61 11.97
N PHE A 40 -3.88 -0.18 13.02
CA PHE A 40 -3.55 0.21 14.38
C PHE A 40 -2.34 -0.58 14.85
N VAL A 41 -1.34 0.10 15.37
CA VAL A 41 -0.22 -0.52 16.07
C VAL A 41 -0.42 -0.26 17.55
N THR A 42 -0.55 -1.31 18.32
CA THR A 42 -0.62 -1.25 19.77
C THR A 42 0.72 -1.65 20.38
N ASP A 43 0.82 -1.67 21.68
CA ASP A 43 1.96 -2.22 22.40
C ASP A 43 2.03 -3.76 22.39
N ARG A 44 0.99 -4.45 21.87
CA ARG A 44 0.90 -5.92 21.82
C ARG A 44 0.73 -6.50 20.44
N ARG A 45 0.00 -5.82 19.54
CA ARG A 45 -0.38 -6.37 18.23
C ARG A 45 -0.55 -5.29 17.16
N VAL A 46 -0.53 -5.71 15.91
CA VAL A 46 -0.94 -4.89 14.76
C VAL A 46 -2.32 -5.34 14.32
N ILE A 47 -3.27 -4.41 14.27
CA ILE A 47 -4.69 -4.66 13.98
C ILE A 47 -5.05 -4.01 12.65
N PHE A 48 -5.66 -4.78 11.77
CA PHE A 48 -6.16 -4.32 10.47
C PHE A 48 -7.68 -4.43 10.46
N VAL A 49 -8.34 -3.32 10.18
CA VAL A 49 -9.79 -3.24 10.20
C VAL A 49 -10.29 -2.60 8.92
N ASN A 50 -11.20 -3.26 8.22
CA ASN A 50 -11.96 -2.66 7.13
C ASN A 50 -13.40 -2.42 7.60
N GLN A 51 -13.90 -1.20 7.44
CA GLN A 51 -15.27 -0.85 7.85
C GLN A 51 -16.34 -1.28 6.84
N LYS A 52 -15.98 -1.45 5.57
CA LYS A 52 -16.93 -1.80 4.49
C LYS A 52 -17.10 -3.30 4.32
N VAL A 53 -16.06 -4.06 4.56
CA VAL A 53 -16.06 -5.53 4.53
C VAL A 53 -15.69 -5.95 5.94
N PRO A 54 -16.41 -6.88 6.57
CA PRO A 54 -16.09 -7.34 7.93
C PRO A 54 -14.77 -8.13 7.92
N LEU A 55 -13.68 -7.43 7.65
CA LEU A 55 -12.34 -7.95 7.69
C LEU A 55 -11.66 -7.43 8.93
N PHE A 56 -11.37 -8.34 9.82
CA PHE A 56 -10.53 -8.13 10.98
C PHE A 56 -9.34 -9.08 10.91
N ILE A 57 -8.15 -8.53 10.92
CA ILE A 57 -6.91 -9.31 11.01
C ILE A 57 -6.12 -8.68 12.16
N ASP A 58 -5.72 -9.48 13.12
CA ASP A 58 -4.73 -9.08 14.10
C ASP A 58 -3.48 -9.95 14.01
N MET A 59 -2.37 -9.38 14.36
CA MET A 59 -1.08 -10.05 14.41
C MET A 59 -0.37 -9.63 15.69
N ASP A 60 -0.21 -10.57 16.61
CA ASP A 60 0.56 -10.33 17.82
C ASP A 60 2.01 -9.97 17.45
N LEU A 61 2.53 -8.91 18.05
CA LEU A 61 3.90 -8.46 17.82
C LEU A 61 4.93 -9.56 18.13
N LYS A 62 4.68 -10.40 19.11
CA LYS A 62 5.56 -11.53 19.45
C LYS A 62 5.71 -12.55 18.31
N HIS A 63 4.73 -12.61 17.41
CA HIS A 63 4.73 -13.53 16.28
C HIS A 63 5.28 -12.89 14.99
N ILE A 64 5.65 -11.62 15.02
CA ILE A 64 6.29 -10.94 13.88
C ILE A 64 7.76 -11.36 13.84
N GLN A 65 8.13 -12.04 12.77
CA GLN A 65 9.50 -12.51 12.53
C GLN A 65 10.36 -11.45 11.86
N SER A 66 9.78 -10.75 10.88
CA SER A 66 10.50 -9.70 10.15
C SER A 66 9.55 -8.73 9.46
N THR A 67 10.08 -7.56 9.13
CA THR A 67 9.42 -6.58 8.28
C THR A 67 10.34 -6.20 7.13
N SER A 68 9.79 -6.04 5.92
CA SER A 68 10.55 -5.57 4.77
C SER A 68 9.80 -4.48 4.02
N ILE A 69 10.53 -3.47 3.54
CA ILE A 69 9.99 -2.41 2.70
C ILE A 69 10.53 -2.60 1.30
N THR A 70 9.63 -2.69 0.32
CA THR A 70 9.97 -2.79 -1.10
C THR A 70 9.33 -1.64 -1.85
N GLY A 71 10.15 -0.83 -2.53
CA GLY A 71 9.67 0.19 -3.46
C GLY A 71 9.52 -0.39 -4.86
N ARG A 72 8.33 -0.30 -5.45
CA ARG A 72 8.14 -0.57 -6.88
C ARG A 72 8.21 0.72 -7.66
N ARG A 73 9.00 0.69 -8.72
CA ARG A 73 9.06 1.82 -9.68
C ARG A 73 7.70 2.03 -10.33
N PRO A 74 7.36 3.27 -10.70
CA PRO A 74 6.16 3.54 -11.48
C PRO A 74 6.15 2.71 -12.76
N ASN A 75 4.99 2.19 -13.12
CA ASN A 75 4.85 1.45 -14.38
C ASN A 75 4.52 2.43 -15.51
N TYR A 76 5.49 2.72 -16.34
CA TYR A 76 5.35 3.60 -17.52
C TYR A 76 4.95 2.87 -18.80
N ASN A 77 4.90 1.53 -18.78
CA ASN A 77 4.72 0.72 -19.98
C ASN A 77 3.45 1.08 -20.75
N THR A 78 2.34 1.29 -20.04
CA THR A 78 1.06 1.67 -20.68
C THR A 78 1.17 3.03 -21.37
N GLY A 79 1.79 4.02 -20.72
CA GLY A 79 1.97 5.35 -21.29
C GLY A 79 2.89 5.32 -22.51
N ILE A 80 4.00 4.59 -22.43
CA ILE A 80 4.93 4.40 -23.55
C ILE A 80 4.24 3.70 -24.70
N ALA A 81 3.48 2.63 -24.46
CA ALA A 81 2.75 1.93 -25.50
C ALA A 81 1.76 2.84 -26.23
N LEU A 82 1.00 3.67 -25.50
CA LEU A 82 0.07 4.62 -26.10
C LEU A 82 0.78 5.65 -26.98
N ILE A 83 1.94 6.16 -26.56
CA ILE A 83 2.73 7.11 -27.35
C ILE A 83 3.24 6.45 -28.62
N VAL A 84 3.77 5.22 -28.53
CA VAL A 84 4.27 4.47 -29.69
C VAL A 84 3.16 4.21 -30.70
N ILE A 85 1.97 3.78 -30.23
CA ILE A 85 0.81 3.59 -31.11
C ILE A 85 0.39 4.92 -31.74
N GLY A 86 0.37 6.02 -30.97
CA GLY A 86 0.05 7.35 -31.48
C GLY A 86 1.01 7.77 -32.60
N ILE A 87 2.31 7.58 -32.44
CA ILE A 87 3.33 7.86 -33.47
C ILE A 87 3.06 7.02 -34.72
N PHE A 88 2.68 5.76 -34.56
CA PHE A 88 2.33 4.88 -35.66
C PHE A 88 1.15 5.43 -36.47
N PHE A 89 0.11 5.96 -35.80
CA PHE A 89 -1.01 6.63 -36.47
C PHE A 89 -0.61 7.90 -37.24
N VAL A 90 0.38 8.66 -36.73
CA VAL A 90 0.93 9.82 -37.49
C VAL A 90 1.57 9.36 -38.79
N VAL A 91 2.36 8.29 -38.76
CA VAL A 91 2.99 7.73 -39.96
C VAL A 91 1.96 7.24 -40.95
N PHE A 92 0.95 6.48 -40.49
CA PHE A 92 -0.12 5.98 -41.35
C PHE A 92 -0.95 7.10 -41.98
N GLY A 93 -1.20 8.20 -41.28
CA GLY A 93 -1.91 9.36 -41.81
C GLY A 93 -1.27 9.99 -43.04
N LYS A 94 0.06 9.86 -43.19
CA LYS A 94 0.75 10.31 -44.40
C LYS A 94 0.44 9.49 -45.64
N TYR A 95 0.11 8.21 -45.45
CA TYR A 95 -0.16 7.28 -46.57
C TYR A 95 -1.66 7.11 -46.87
N ALA A 96 -2.54 7.70 -46.08
CA ALA A 96 -3.99 7.62 -46.20
C ALA A 96 -4.61 9.03 -46.39
N PRO A 97 -4.46 9.68 -47.53
CA PRO A 97 -4.81 11.10 -47.71
C PRO A 97 -6.29 11.40 -47.45
N VAL A 98 -7.20 10.44 -47.72
CA VAL A 98 -8.65 10.62 -47.54
C VAL A 98 -9.05 10.58 -46.06
N ALA A 99 -8.25 9.97 -45.20
CA ALA A 99 -8.56 9.80 -43.77
C ALA A 99 -7.47 10.41 -42.86
N SER A 100 -6.57 11.23 -43.42
CA SER A 100 -5.42 11.78 -42.71
C SER A 100 -5.81 12.53 -41.42
N ASP A 101 -6.85 13.37 -41.49
CA ASP A 101 -7.29 14.20 -40.36
C ASP A 101 -7.79 13.31 -39.20
N LEU A 102 -8.49 12.23 -39.51
CA LEU A 102 -8.93 11.26 -38.50
C LEU A 102 -7.74 10.56 -37.84
N PHE A 103 -6.73 10.13 -38.62
CA PHE A 103 -5.52 9.51 -38.09
C PHE A 103 -4.72 10.44 -37.20
N TYR A 104 -4.57 11.71 -37.59
CA TYR A 104 -3.88 12.72 -36.79
C TYR A 104 -4.63 13.05 -35.50
N ALA A 105 -5.97 13.11 -35.53
CA ALA A 105 -6.77 13.33 -34.32
C ALA A 105 -6.62 12.17 -33.34
N ILE A 106 -6.70 10.92 -33.81
CA ILE A 106 -6.47 9.72 -33.00
C ILE A 106 -5.05 9.70 -32.42
N ALA A 107 -4.05 9.99 -33.25
CA ALA A 107 -2.65 10.05 -32.85
C ALA A 107 -2.43 11.05 -31.71
N LEU A 108 -2.95 12.26 -31.86
CA LEU A 108 -2.85 13.31 -30.86
C LEU A 108 -3.48 12.83 -29.52
N LEU A 109 -4.67 12.27 -29.59
CA LEU A 109 -5.39 11.77 -28.40
C LEU A 109 -4.60 10.68 -27.68
N LEU A 110 -4.03 9.72 -28.42
CA LEU A 110 -3.21 8.65 -27.86
C LEU A 110 -1.92 9.16 -27.23
N ILE A 111 -1.22 10.11 -27.89
CA ILE A 111 0.01 10.70 -27.37
C ILE A 111 -0.28 11.47 -26.08
N VAL A 112 -1.32 12.31 -26.06
CA VAL A 112 -1.73 13.06 -24.87
C VAL A 112 -2.10 12.10 -23.74
N ALA A 113 -2.90 11.06 -24.01
CA ALA A 113 -3.26 10.04 -23.04
C ALA A 113 -2.04 9.30 -22.49
N GLY A 114 -1.06 8.99 -23.34
CA GLY A 114 0.21 8.39 -22.97
C GLY A 114 1.02 9.27 -22.03
N ILE A 115 1.18 10.54 -22.37
CA ILE A 115 1.88 11.53 -21.53
C ILE A 115 1.18 11.65 -20.17
N VAL A 116 -0.14 11.82 -20.14
CA VAL A 116 -0.91 11.91 -18.90
C VAL A 116 -0.76 10.64 -18.05
N SER A 117 -0.74 9.47 -18.69
CA SER A 117 -0.53 8.19 -18.00
C SER A 117 0.86 8.13 -17.34
N ILE A 118 1.91 8.61 -18.00
CA ILE A 118 3.27 8.68 -17.46
C ILE A 118 3.34 9.66 -16.28
N LEU A 119 2.77 10.85 -16.44
CA LEU A 119 2.77 11.88 -15.39
C LEU A 119 1.99 11.46 -14.14
N LYS A 120 0.93 10.67 -14.31
CA LYS A 120 0.12 10.12 -13.20
C LYS A 120 0.71 8.86 -12.58
N ALA A 121 1.70 8.24 -13.18
CA ALA A 121 2.32 7.03 -12.66
C ALA A 121 3.08 7.34 -11.35
N LYS A 122 2.62 6.75 -10.25
CA LYS A 122 3.22 6.96 -8.93
C LYS A 122 3.98 5.72 -8.47
N PRO A 123 5.08 5.88 -7.72
CA PRO A 123 5.75 4.76 -7.09
C PRO A 123 4.82 4.10 -6.09
N LEU A 124 4.94 2.81 -5.95
CA LEU A 124 4.20 2.02 -4.96
C LEU A 124 5.17 1.46 -3.93
N TYR A 125 4.96 1.77 -2.67
CA TYR A 125 5.72 1.23 -1.56
C TYR A 125 4.92 0.13 -0.89
N VAL A 126 5.60 -0.97 -0.59
CA VAL A 126 4.99 -2.15 0.03
C VAL A 126 5.74 -2.46 1.31
N LEU A 127 5.06 -2.37 2.44
CA LEU A 127 5.52 -2.91 3.71
C LEU A 127 4.97 -4.33 3.84
N SER A 128 5.87 -5.30 3.87
CA SER A 128 5.52 -6.69 4.15
C SER A 128 5.86 -7.02 5.59
N ILE A 129 4.87 -7.48 6.34
CA ILE A 129 5.00 -7.98 7.70
C ILE A 129 4.92 -9.50 7.63
N TYR A 130 5.95 -10.16 8.10
CA TYR A 130 6.03 -11.63 8.13
C TYR A 130 5.82 -12.10 9.56
N GLY A 131 4.80 -12.90 9.75
CA GLY A 131 4.50 -13.58 11.01
C GLY A 131 4.49 -15.08 10.84
N VAL A 132 4.25 -15.80 11.93
CA VAL A 132 4.15 -17.27 11.92
C VAL A 132 2.96 -17.68 11.05
N GLY A 133 3.25 -18.29 9.91
CA GLY A 133 2.22 -18.82 8.99
C GLY A 133 1.45 -17.80 8.17
N GLN A 134 1.75 -16.50 8.28
CA GLN A 134 1.04 -15.46 7.52
C GLN A 134 1.95 -14.32 7.08
N ARG A 135 1.58 -13.71 5.95
CA ARG A 135 2.23 -12.53 5.42
C ARG A 135 1.18 -11.48 5.08
N ILE A 136 1.36 -10.28 5.59
CA ILE A 136 0.50 -9.14 5.31
C ILE A 136 1.30 -8.11 4.51
N ASN A 137 0.75 -7.69 3.37
CA ASN A 137 1.31 -6.64 2.56
C ASN A 137 0.46 -5.38 2.69
N ILE A 138 1.12 -4.28 3.02
CA ILE A 138 0.53 -2.95 3.13
C ILE A 138 1.08 -2.11 1.99
N PHE A 139 0.19 -1.58 1.17
CA PHE A 139 0.53 -0.76 0.01
C PHE A 139 0.27 0.71 0.31
N SER A 140 1.20 1.58 -0.03
CA SER A 140 1.04 3.02 0.03
C SER A 140 1.75 3.72 -1.12
N ILE A 141 1.20 4.85 -1.54
CA ILE A 141 1.84 5.76 -2.50
C ILE A 141 2.82 6.69 -1.76
N GLN A 142 2.61 6.89 -0.46
CA GLN A 142 3.43 7.77 0.37
C GLN A 142 4.54 6.97 1.04
N ARG A 143 5.78 7.30 0.70
CA ARG A 143 6.98 6.66 1.25
C ARG A 143 7.04 6.82 2.76
N GLU A 144 6.80 8.04 3.22
CA GLU A 144 6.91 8.44 4.64
C GLU A 144 6.00 7.58 5.53
N GLN A 145 4.74 7.38 5.13
CA GLN A 145 3.79 6.55 5.88
C GLN A 145 4.29 5.12 6.10
N VAL A 146 4.90 4.53 5.06
CA VAL A 146 5.40 3.15 5.13
C VAL A 146 6.59 3.04 6.06
N TYR A 147 7.50 4.03 5.99
CA TYR A 147 8.68 4.06 6.86
C TYR A 147 8.32 4.34 8.32
N GLU A 148 7.40 5.29 8.55
CA GLU A 148 6.91 5.61 9.88
C GLU A 148 6.20 4.42 10.53
N LEU A 149 5.29 3.77 9.81
CA LEU A 149 4.61 2.56 10.27
C LEU A 149 5.61 1.45 10.62
N ASN A 150 6.60 1.22 9.76
CA ASN A 150 7.64 0.21 10.02
C ASN A 150 8.49 0.57 11.23
N ALA A 151 8.85 1.85 11.41
CA ALA A 151 9.62 2.33 12.56
C ALA A 151 8.86 2.10 13.87
N VAL A 152 7.56 2.40 13.88
CA VAL A 152 6.72 2.16 15.06
C VAL A 152 6.62 0.67 15.38
N ILE A 153 6.40 -0.19 14.38
CA ILE A 153 6.35 -1.64 14.60
C ILE A 153 7.67 -2.14 15.18
N ARG A 154 8.81 -1.74 14.61
CA ARG A 154 10.13 -2.14 15.10
C ARG A 154 10.39 -1.66 16.53
N SER A 155 10.06 -0.41 16.84
CA SER A 155 10.21 0.13 18.20
C SER A 155 9.39 -0.66 19.24
N GLN A 156 8.20 -1.13 18.89
CA GLN A 156 7.42 -1.97 19.80
C GLN A 156 8.01 -3.38 19.93
N LEU A 157 8.52 -3.96 18.82
CA LEU A 157 9.22 -5.24 18.84
C LEU A 157 10.45 -5.21 19.75
N GLU A 158 11.27 -4.17 19.64
CA GLU A 158 12.46 -3.99 20.48
C GLU A 158 12.11 -3.92 21.97
N LYS A 159 11.01 -3.24 22.33
CA LYS A 159 10.53 -3.18 23.74
C LYS A 159 10.11 -4.54 24.25
N ILE A 160 9.43 -5.34 23.42
CA ILE A 160 9.00 -6.69 23.78
C ILE A 160 10.21 -7.60 24.00
N ILE A 161 11.20 -7.55 23.10
CA ILE A 161 12.43 -8.33 23.21
C ILE A 161 13.21 -7.95 24.47
N ALA A 162 13.36 -6.64 24.74
CA ALA A 162 14.05 -6.15 25.93
C ALA A 162 13.37 -6.64 27.23
N SER A 163 12.03 -6.60 27.27
CA SER A 163 11.28 -7.06 28.45
C SER A 163 11.39 -8.58 28.70
N GLN A 164 11.59 -9.38 27.66
CA GLN A 164 11.80 -10.82 27.78
C GLN A 164 13.20 -11.18 28.29
N GLY A 165 14.23 -10.43 27.83
CA GLY A 165 15.60 -10.64 28.28
C GLY A 165 15.87 -10.27 29.75
N GLU A 166 15.07 -9.39 30.34
CA GLU A 166 15.14 -9.05 31.78
C GLU A 166 14.47 -10.13 32.65
N GLY A 167 13.47 -10.86 32.13
CA GLY A 167 12.78 -11.93 32.84
C GLY A 167 13.59 -13.22 32.99
N GLU A 168 14.56 -13.48 32.09
CA GLU A 168 15.44 -14.69 32.16
C GLU A 168 16.64 -14.54 33.12
N LYS A 169 16.89 -13.34 33.63
CA LYS A 169 18.00 -13.07 34.55
C LYS A 169 17.65 -13.15 36.04
N LYS A 170 16.43 -13.52 36.34
CA LYS A 170 15.97 -13.76 37.72
C LYS A 170 15.71 -15.26 37.96
#